data_b924db429fd4f496fb2410308674afa1
#
_entry.id   b924db429fd4f496fb2410308674afa1
#
_cell.length_a   1.000
_cell.length_b   1.000
_cell.length_c   1.000
_cell.angle_alpha   90.00
_cell.angle_beta   90.00
_cell.angle_gamma   90.00
#
_symmetry.space_group_name_H-M   'P 1'
#
loop_
_entity.id
_entity.type
_entity.pdbx_description
1 polymer ?
#
loop_
_entity_poly.entity_id
_entity_poly.type
_entity_poly.pdbx_seq_one_letter_code
_entity_poly.pdbx_strand_id
1 'polypeptide(L)'
;MLNVTADHLGLKGIDTIADLARVKSVVAESVARRGHCVLNADDPMTRSMARHAGGHLVWFSARDAAATTEPIRSHLANGGIAVVSEAGEVALYRGSDRTAVVAIAAIPATLGGAADFNVFNALAATAMTAAHGIPTKTIAAALGAFTSSFEDSPGRLNILDAHGVRVIVDYAHNPAALTALGRLVAKLRKTGGRVFGMVSIPGDRRDCDLIEMGVLAAGIFDQIMFREAPDGRGRTAGSINALMSQGALSTGMRSADVHRLVDEEAATDACLEHARPGDMVVLMPTDVDGIWQRVNRFAETAPNQVTGLPERAYG
;
A
#
# COMPACT_ATOMS: atom_id res chain seq x y z
N MET A 1 -9.46 -5.50 11.50
CA MET A 1 -8.37 -4.50 11.62
C MET A 1 -7.12 -5.08 10.97
N LEU A 2 -6.53 -4.39 9.96
CA LEU A 2 -5.39 -4.91 9.20
C LEU A 2 -4.04 -4.64 9.89
N ASN A 3 -3.78 -3.40 10.23
CA ASN A 3 -2.58 -2.95 10.92
C ASN A 3 -2.78 -1.59 11.57
N VAL A 4 -1.85 -1.20 12.44
CA VAL A 4 -1.74 0.16 12.97
C VAL A 4 -0.29 0.60 12.80
N THR A 5 -0.06 1.57 11.96
CA THR A 5 1.25 2.14 11.65
C THR A 5 1.26 3.64 11.92
N ALA A 6 2.43 4.25 11.93
CA ALA A 6 2.57 5.68 12.12
C ALA A 6 1.91 6.45 10.95
N ASP A 7 0.68 6.89 11.18
CA ASP A 7 -0.08 7.75 10.28
C ASP A 7 -0.99 8.63 11.14
N HIS A 8 -1.15 9.90 10.77
CA HIS A 8 -1.89 10.90 11.55
C HIS A 8 -1.35 11.17 12.98
N LEU A 9 -0.08 10.85 13.25
CA LEU A 9 0.55 11.21 14.53
C LEU A 9 0.81 12.72 14.59
N GLY A 10 0.74 13.29 15.82
CA GLY A 10 0.83 14.73 16.07
C GLY A 10 -0.48 15.47 15.87
N LEU A 11 -1.59 14.77 15.56
CA LEU A 11 -2.90 15.37 15.38
C LEU A 11 -3.82 15.04 16.56
N LYS A 12 -4.56 16.05 17.05
CA LYS A 12 -5.60 15.89 18.09
C LYS A 12 -5.11 15.17 19.36
N GLY A 13 -3.83 15.34 19.73
CA GLY A 13 -3.24 14.71 20.92
C GLY A 13 -2.93 13.21 20.76
N ILE A 14 -2.84 12.73 19.51
CA ILE A 14 -2.42 11.35 19.20
C ILE A 14 -0.95 11.41 18.78
N ASP A 15 -0.02 11.15 19.69
CA ASP A 15 1.41 11.36 19.47
C ASP A 15 2.18 10.05 19.28
N THR A 16 1.61 8.93 19.73
CA THR A 16 2.25 7.61 19.64
C THR A 16 1.40 6.60 18.88
N ILE A 17 2.04 5.56 18.34
CA ILE A 17 1.33 4.42 17.72
C ILE A 17 0.40 3.75 18.72
N ALA A 18 0.77 3.70 20.01
CA ALA A 18 -0.08 3.14 21.06
C ALA A 18 -1.35 3.96 21.29
N ASP A 19 -1.26 5.29 21.25
CA ASP A 19 -2.43 6.18 21.32
C ASP A 19 -3.35 5.97 20.12
N LEU A 20 -2.77 5.90 18.93
CA LEU A 20 -3.51 5.62 17.70
C LEU A 20 -4.19 4.25 17.75
N ALA A 21 -3.51 3.21 18.24
CA ALA A 21 -4.08 1.89 18.42
C ALA A 21 -5.26 1.91 19.40
N ARG A 22 -5.16 2.65 20.50
CA ARG A 22 -6.26 2.82 21.48
C ARG A 22 -7.48 3.47 20.83
N VAL A 23 -7.28 4.53 20.05
CA VAL A 23 -8.40 5.18 19.33
C VAL A 23 -9.03 4.23 18.31
N LYS A 24 -8.22 3.49 17.58
CA LYS A 24 -8.70 2.52 16.58
C LYS A 24 -9.33 1.27 17.24
N SER A 25 -9.03 0.93 18.49
CA SER A 25 -9.62 -0.21 19.20
C SER A 25 -11.13 -0.09 19.40
N VAL A 26 -11.67 1.12 19.38
CA VAL A 26 -13.12 1.37 19.43
C VAL A 26 -13.87 0.58 18.36
N VAL A 27 -13.30 0.37 17.19
CA VAL A 27 -13.91 -0.45 16.13
C VAL A 27 -14.03 -1.91 16.57
N ALA A 28 -13.03 -2.46 17.26
CA ALA A 28 -13.07 -3.83 17.78
C ALA A 28 -14.04 -3.96 18.98
N GLU A 29 -14.05 -2.95 19.84
CA GLU A 29 -14.93 -2.88 21.02
C GLU A 29 -16.41 -2.77 20.64
N SER A 30 -16.71 -2.03 19.56
CA SER A 30 -18.08 -1.79 19.08
C SER A 30 -18.71 -3.00 18.38
N VAL A 31 -17.96 -4.08 18.16
CA VAL A 31 -18.51 -5.29 17.54
C VAL A 31 -19.56 -5.92 18.46
N ALA A 32 -20.76 -6.14 17.96
CA ALA A 32 -21.83 -6.76 18.72
C ALA A 32 -21.45 -8.19 19.19
N ARG A 33 -22.00 -8.64 20.32
CA ARG A 33 -21.68 -9.96 20.91
C ARG A 33 -21.79 -11.15 19.95
N ARG A 34 -22.72 -11.09 18.98
CA ARG A 34 -22.91 -12.11 17.93
C ARG A 34 -22.13 -11.82 16.64
N GLY A 35 -21.43 -10.69 16.61
CA GLY A 35 -20.61 -10.30 15.48
C GLY A 35 -19.22 -10.91 15.54
N HIS A 36 -18.41 -10.66 14.52
CA HIS A 36 -17.05 -11.16 14.43
C HIS A 36 -16.04 -9.99 14.36
N CYS A 37 -15.02 -10.08 15.18
CA CYS A 37 -13.89 -9.14 15.20
C CYS A 37 -12.69 -9.80 14.50
N VAL A 38 -12.41 -9.36 13.27
CA VAL A 38 -11.30 -9.89 12.46
C VAL A 38 -10.04 -9.07 12.71
N LEU A 39 -8.99 -9.69 13.24
CA LEU A 39 -7.74 -9.04 13.63
C LEU A 39 -6.52 -9.71 12.99
N ASN A 40 -5.54 -8.90 12.62
CA ASN A 40 -4.23 -9.37 12.17
C ASN A 40 -3.38 -9.83 13.35
N ALA A 41 -3.01 -11.12 13.36
CA ALA A 41 -2.14 -11.68 14.39
C ALA A 41 -0.65 -11.26 14.24
N ASP A 42 -0.25 -10.75 13.07
CA ASP A 42 1.14 -10.37 12.79
C ASP A 42 1.46 -8.96 13.29
N ASP A 43 0.43 -8.11 13.45
CA ASP A 43 0.61 -6.74 13.94
C ASP A 43 0.41 -6.67 15.46
N PRO A 44 1.42 -6.23 16.24
CA PRO A 44 1.32 -6.20 17.70
C PRO A 44 0.20 -5.29 18.21
N MET A 45 -0.10 -4.19 17.52
CA MET A 45 -1.14 -3.25 17.94
C MET A 45 -2.53 -3.85 17.71
N THR A 46 -2.80 -4.45 16.55
CA THR A 46 -4.07 -5.13 16.31
C THR A 46 -4.24 -6.34 17.21
N ARG A 47 -3.17 -7.10 17.45
CA ARG A 47 -3.17 -8.22 18.38
C ARG A 47 -3.57 -7.80 19.80
N SER A 48 -3.09 -6.63 20.26
CA SER A 48 -3.45 -6.09 21.57
C SER A 48 -4.94 -5.75 21.71
N MET A 49 -5.64 -5.51 20.61
CA MET A 49 -7.09 -5.18 20.60
C MET A 49 -7.96 -6.40 20.91
N ALA A 50 -7.43 -7.63 20.79
CA ALA A 50 -8.19 -8.85 21.02
C ALA A 50 -8.84 -8.91 22.41
N ARG A 51 -8.17 -8.37 23.43
CA ARG A 51 -8.68 -8.30 24.82
C ARG A 51 -9.92 -7.41 24.98
N HIS A 52 -10.17 -6.53 24.01
CA HIS A 52 -11.28 -5.57 24.00
C HIS A 52 -12.34 -5.90 22.94
N ALA A 53 -12.17 -7.01 22.20
CA ALA A 53 -13.09 -7.38 21.14
C ALA A 53 -14.49 -7.65 21.72
N GLY A 54 -15.51 -6.93 21.21
CA GLY A 54 -16.88 -7.05 21.68
C GLY A 54 -17.58 -8.33 21.19
N GLY A 55 -17.13 -8.90 20.05
CA GLY A 55 -17.70 -10.09 19.41
C GLY A 55 -16.74 -11.28 19.38
N HIS A 56 -17.09 -12.28 18.57
CA HIS A 56 -16.23 -13.46 18.37
C HIS A 56 -14.95 -13.07 17.63
N LEU A 57 -13.81 -13.45 18.16
CA LEU A 57 -12.52 -13.18 17.55
C LEU A 57 -12.28 -14.10 16.36
N VAL A 58 -11.71 -13.54 15.28
CA VAL A 58 -11.22 -14.26 14.12
C VAL A 58 -9.82 -13.72 13.81
N TRP A 59 -8.84 -14.61 13.73
CA TRP A 59 -7.48 -14.22 13.39
C TRP A 59 -7.19 -14.37 11.90
N PHE A 60 -6.30 -13.53 11.37
CA PHE A 60 -5.60 -13.83 10.13
C PHE A 60 -4.10 -13.52 10.27
N SER A 61 -3.28 -14.22 9.47
CA SER A 61 -1.82 -14.07 9.46
C SER A 61 -1.24 -14.44 8.10
N ALA A 62 -0.23 -13.70 7.65
CA ALA A 62 0.54 -14.03 6.47
C ALA A 62 1.86 -14.76 6.79
N ARG A 63 2.14 -15.08 8.06
CA ARG A 63 3.34 -15.80 8.47
C ARG A 63 3.20 -17.29 8.22
N ASP A 64 4.27 -17.91 7.73
CA ASP A 64 4.35 -19.36 7.66
C ASP A 64 4.20 -20.00 9.06
N ALA A 65 3.57 -21.18 9.09
CA ALA A 65 3.30 -21.91 10.32
C ALA A 65 2.48 -21.14 11.38
N ALA A 66 1.74 -20.08 11.00
CA ALA A 66 0.96 -19.27 11.93
C ALA A 66 -0.07 -20.09 12.70
N ALA A 67 -0.67 -21.12 12.08
CA ALA A 67 -1.65 -22.00 12.73
C ALA A 67 -1.06 -22.76 13.95
N THR A 68 0.25 -22.98 13.99
CA THR A 68 0.96 -23.68 15.06
C THR A 68 1.62 -22.76 16.10
N THR A 69 1.51 -21.43 15.92
CA THR A 69 2.10 -20.41 16.79
C THR A 69 1.05 -19.57 17.51
N GLU A 70 1.43 -18.99 18.65
CA GLU A 70 0.54 -18.07 19.37
C GLU A 70 0.36 -16.73 18.65
N PRO A 71 -0.83 -16.11 18.73
CA PRO A 71 -2.01 -16.53 19.50
C PRO A 71 -2.96 -17.47 18.75
N ILE A 72 -2.69 -17.82 17.50
CA ILE A 72 -3.60 -18.57 16.63
C ILE A 72 -3.74 -20.01 17.14
N ARG A 73 -2.65 -20.66 17.53
CA ARG A 73 -2.66 -22.04 18.02
C ARG A 73 -3.65 -22.25 19.17
N SER A 74 -3.56 -21.46 20.23
CA SER A 74 -4.50 -21.54 21.36
C SER A 74 -5.92 -21.21 20.96
N HIS A 75 -6.12 -20.26 20.05
CA HIS A 75 -7.44 -19.88 19.55
C HIS A 75 -8.10 -21.04 18.81
N LEU A 76 -7.37 -21.73 17.95
CA LEU A 76 -7.84 -22.89 17.19
C LEU A 76 -8.12 -24.08 18.11
N ALA A 77 -7.26 -24.32 19.10
CA ALA A 77 -7.49 -25.37 20.11
C ALA A 77 -8.80 -25.19 20.88
N ASN A 78 -9.30 -23.97 21.01
CA ASN A 78 -10.59 -23.62 21.59
C ASN A 78 -11.74 -23.51 20.57
N GLY A 79 -11.59 -24.08 19.38
CA GLY A 79 -12.63 -24.08 18.34
C GLY A 79 -12.79 -22.79 17.56
N GLY A 80 -11.80 -21.89 17.66
CA GLY A 80 -11.82 -20.59 16.98
C GLY A 80 -11.66 -20.68 15.46
N ILE A 81 -11.79 -19.52 14.79
CA ILE A 81 -11.61 -19.38 13.34
C ILE A 81 -10.34 -18.59 13.07
N ALA A 82 -9.52 -19.10 12.14
CA ALA A 82 -8.37 -18.37 11.63
C ALA A 82 -8.19 -18.57 10.13
N VAL A 83 -7.63 -17.54 9.44
CA VAL A 83 -7.22 -17.61 8.05
C VAL A 83 -5.72 -17.28 7.96
N VAL A 84 -4.95 -18.19 7.38
CA VAL A 84 -3.50 -18.04 7.32
C VAL A 84 -2.96 -18.26 5.91
N SER A 85 -1.81 -17.67 5.63
CA SER A 85 -0.99 -18.05 4.48
C SER A 85 -0.19 -19.29 4.88
N GLU A 86 -0.36 -20.38 4.16
CA GLU A 86 0.33 -21.63 4.42
C GLU A 86 0.65 -22.37 3.12
N ALA A 87 1.90 -22.71 2.91
CA ALA A 87 2.37 -23.43 1.71
C ALA A 87 1.94 -22.74 0.38
N GLY A 88 1.89 -21.40 0.35
CA GLY A 88 1.48 -20.63 -0.83
C GLY A 88 -0.04 -20.59 -1.05
N GLU A 89 -0.84 -21.03 -0.09
CA GLU A 89 -2.31 -21.02 -0.16
C GLU A 89 -2.91 -20.11 0.92
N VAL A 90 -4.11 -19.63 0.67
CA VAL A 90 -5.02 -19.12 1.70
C VAL A 90 -5.70 -20.31 2.35
N ALA A 91 -5.41 -20.57 3.63
CA ALA A 91 -5.97 -21.67 4.40
C ALA A 91 -6.94 -21.14 5.47
N LEU A 92 -8.15 -21.70 5.51
CA LEU A 92 -9.17 -21.43 6.52
C LEU A 92 -9.17 -22.56 7.54
N TYR A 93 -9.08 -22.20 8.82
CA TYR A 93 -9.19 -23.10 9.96
C TYR A 93 -10.47 -22.81 10.76
N ARG A 94 -11.16 -23.87 11.18
CA ARG A 94 -12.25 -23.88 12.17
C ARG A 94 -11.92 -24.92 13.23
N GLY A 95 -11.37 -24.51 14.36
CA GLY A 95 -10.75 -25.46 15.29
C GLY A 95 -9.61 -26.20 14.58
N SER A 96 -9.65 -27.53 14.60
CA SER A 96 -8.68 -28.40 13.91
C SER A 96 -8.92 -28.56 12.40
N ASP A 97 -10.09 -28.20 11.91
CA ASP A 97 -10.48 -28.44 10.53
C ASP A 97 -9.84 -27.41 9.60
N ARG A 98 -8.98 -27.86 8.69
CA ARG A 98 -8.30 -27.07 7.69
C ARG A 98 -8.99 -27.23 6.32
N THR A 99 -9.23 -26.10 5.67
CA THR A 99 -9.73 -26.04 4.29
C THR A 99 -8.82 -25.14 3.48
N ALA A 100 -8.22 -25.65 2.39
CA ALA A 100 -7.56 -24.82 1.39
C ALA A 100 -8.62 -24.02 0.64
N VAL A 101 -8.44 -22.69 0.56
CA VAL A 101 -9.38 -21.79 -0.10
C VAL A 101 -8.97 -21.56 -1.55
N VAL A 102 -7.77 -21.03 -1.75
CA VAL A 102 -7.20 -20.70 -3.07
C VAL A 102 -5.69 -20.53 -2.96
N ALA A 103 -4.96 -20.88 -4.01
CA ALA A 103 -3.54 -20.56 -4.11
C ALA A 103 -3.35 -19.03 -4.18
N ILE A 104 -2.41 -18.48 -3.41
CA ILE A 104 -2.11 -17.03 -3.42
C ILE A 104 -1.74 -16.56 -4.82
N ALA A 105 -0.98 -17.37 -5.57
CA ALA A 105 -0.60 -17.07 -6.94
C ALA A 105 -1.78 -17.01 -7.93
N ALA A 106 -2.92 -17.62 -7.59
CA ALA A 106 -4.13 -17.59 -8.39
C ALA A 106 -5.04 -16.37 -8.08
N ILE A 107 -4.67 -15.53 -7.13
CA ILE A 107 -5.36 -14.28 -6.81
C ILE A 107 -4.70 -13.15 -7.62
N PRO A 108 -5.34 -12.60 -8.68
CA PRO A 108 -4.70 -11.65 -9.59
C PRO A 108 -4.16 -10.41 -8.86
N ALA A 109 -4.90 -9.87 -7.90
CA ALA A 109 -4.52 -8.69 -7.14
C ALA A 109 -3.22 -8.87 -6.33
N THR A 110 -2.78 -10.10 -6.05
CA THR A 110 -1.51 -10.37 -5.34
C THR A 110 -0.28 -10.33 -6.25
N LEU A 111 -0.48 -10.29 -7.57
CA LEU A 111 0.61 -10.37 -8.56
C LEU A 111 1.50 -11.60 -8.33
N GLY A 112 0.89 -12.78 -8.18
CA GLY A 112 1.60 -14.01 -7.88
C GLY A 112 2.19 -14.06 -6.46
N GLY A 113 1.68 -13.25 -5.52
CA GLY A 113 2.20 -13.08 -4.16
C GLY A 113 3.29 -11.99 -4.04
N ALA A 114 3.61 -11.28 -5.13
CA ALA A 114 4.57 -10.18 -5.08
C ALA A 114 4.06 -8.98 -4.25
N ALA A 115 2.76 -8.66 -4.37
CA ALA A 115 2.08 -7.63 -3.58
C ALA A 115 1.66 -8.20 -2.21
N ASP A 116 2.60 -8.25 -1.26
CA ASP A 116 2.37 -8.81 0.08
C ASP A 116 1.22 -8.12 0.82
N PHE A 117 1.03 -6.82 0.66
CA PHE A 117 -0.11 -6.09 1.25
C PHE A 117 -1.47 -6.58 0.70
N ASN A 118 -1.55 -7.01 -0.56
CA ASN A 118 -2.75 -7.60 -1.12
C ASN A 118 -2.95 -9.06 -0.66
N VAL A 119 -1.88 -9.78 -0.31
CA VAL A 119 -2.02 -11.06 0.40
C VAL A 119 -2.70 -10.84 1.75
N PHE A 120 -2.27 -9.85 2.55
CA PHE A 120 -2.94 -9.49 3.80
C PHE A 120 -4.41 -9.11 3.58
N ASN A 121 -4.71 -8.34 2.53
CA ASN A 121 -6.09 -7.95 2.19
C ASN A 121 -6.94 -9.19 1.85
N ALA A 122 -6.42 -10.13 1.06
CA ALA A 122 -7.11 -11.38 0.70
C ALA A 122 -7.37 -12.26 1.93
N LEU A 123 -6.40 -12.40 2.84
CA LEU A 123 -6.57 -13.14 4.10
C LEU A 123 -7.65 -12.51 4.97
N ALA A 124 -7.63 -11.19 5.12
CA ALA A 124 -8.63 -10.46 5.90
C ALA A 124 -10.05 -10.58 5.29
N ALA A 125 -10.16 -10.43 3.96
CA ALA A 125 -11.43 -10.59 3.24
C ALA A 125 -11.97 -12.01 3.40
N THR A 126 -11.09 -13.03 3.28
CA THR A 126 -11.46 -14.42 3.52
C THR A 126 -11.95 -14.62 4.96
N ALA A 127 -11.25 -14.07 5.95
CA ALA A 127 -11.63 -14.19 7.35
C ALA A 127 -13.00 -13.54 7.63
N MET A 128 -13.26 -12.36 7.07
CA MET A 128 -14.55 -11.68 7.21
C MET A 128 -15.69 -12.46 6.56
N THR A 129 -15.53 -12.91 5.33
CA THR A 129 -16.58 -13.62 4.59
C THR A 129 -16.83 -15.02 5.15
N ALA A 130 -15.77 -15.75 5.54
CA ALA A 130 -15.89 -17.04 6.19
C ALA A 130 -16.59 -16.95 7.56
N ALA A 131 -16.34 -15.87 8.33
CA ALA A 131 -17.02 -15.61 9.59
C ALA A 131 -18.53 -15.36 9.40
N HIS A 132 -18.93 -14.79 8.26
CA HIS A 132 -20.33 -14.63 7.87
C HIS A 132 -20.98 -15.87 7.24
N GLY A 133 -20.25 -16.99 7.18
CA GLY A 133 -20.80 -18.25 6.66
C GLY A 133 -20.82 -18.33 5.12
N ILE A 134 -20.13 -17.43 4.41
CA ILE A 134 -20.01 -17.53 2.95
C ILE A 134 -19.26 -18.82 2.59
N PRO A 135 -19.78 -19.62 1.64
CA PRO A 135 -19.11 -20.86 1.24
C PRO A 135 -17.70 -20.64 0.68
N THR A 136 -16.75 -21.47 1.05
CA THR A 136 -15.34 -21.37 0.64
C THR A 136 -15.18 -21.29 -0.88
N LYS A 137 -16.00 -22.06 -1.65
CA LYS A 137 -16.00 -22.02 -3.10
C LYS A 137 -16.35 -20.61 -3.66
N THR A 138 -17.30 -19.92 -3.02
CA THR A 138 -17.70 -18.55 -3.41
C THR A 138 -16.58 -17.57 -3.10
N ILE A 139 -15.93 -17.71 -1.93
CA ILE A 139 -14.79 -16.88 -1.53
C ILE A 139 -13.63 -17.07 -2.54
N ALA A 140 -13.30 -18.32 -2.86
CA ALA A 140 -12.23 -18.62 -3.82
C ALA A 140 -12.52 -18.03 -5.21
N ALA A 141 -13.76 -18.17 -5.71
CA ALA A 141 -14.17 -17.59 -7.00
C ALA A 141 -14.06 -16.06 -7.01
N ALA A 142 -14.49 -15.38 -5.94
CA ALA A 142 -14.42 -13.94 -5.82
C ALA A 142 -12.96 -13.44 -5.77
N LEU A 143 -12.10 -14.11 -4.99
CA LEU A 143 -10.67 -13.76 -4.92
C LEU A 143 -9.96 -13.98 -6.28
N GLY A 144 -10.31 -15.07 -7.00
CA GLY A 144 -9.75 -15.37 -8.32
C GLY A 144 -10.25 -14.43 -9.42
N ALA A 145 -11.39 -13.77 -9.24
CA ALA A 145 -11.95 -12.82 -10.20
C ALA A 145 -11.52 -11.37 -9.93
N PHE A 146 -11.15 -11.03 -8.69
CA PHE A 146 -10.78 -9.65 -8.33
C PHE A 146 -9.41 -9.27 -8.88
N THR A 147 -9.39 -8.23 -9.68
CA THR A 147 -8.17 -7.58 -10.17
C THR A 147 -8.04 -6.20 -9.52
N SER A 148 -6.84 -5.66 -9.43
CA SER A 148 -6.66 -4.24 -9.06
C SER A 148 -6.85 -3.35 -10.29
N SER A 149 -7.96 -3.54 -11.03
CA SER A 149 -8.30 -2.68 -12.15
C SER A 149 -8.66 -1.28 -11.67
N PHE A 150 -8.57 -0.30 -12.56
CA PHE A 150 -8.95 1.06 -12.20
C PHE A 150 -10.46 1.18 -11.93
N GLU A 151 -11.27 0.44 -12.69
CA GLU A 151 -12.73 0.42 -12.56
C GLU A 151 -13.17 -0.13 -11.21
N ASP A 152 -12.51 -1.21 -10.72
CA ASP A 152 -12.86 -1.87 -9.46
C ASP A 152 -12.26 -1.17 -8.23
N SER A 153 -11.07 -0.57 -8.39
CA SER A 153 -10.30 -0.04 -7.25
C SER A 153 -9.39 1.11 -7.67
N PRO A 154 -9.94 2.30 -7.98
CA PRO A 154 -9.16 3.46 -8.43
C PRO A 154 -8.07 3.85 -7.43
N GLY A 155 -6.85 4.05 -7.92
CA GLY A 155 -5.70 4.46 -7.10
C GLY A 155 -5.20 3.38 -6.12
N ARG A 156 -5.53 2.11 -6.37
CA ARG A 156 -5.10 1.00 -5.52
C ARG A 156 -4.36 -0.06 -6.34
N LEU A 157 -3.05 0.17 -6.52
CA LEU A 157 -2.17 -0.70 -7.31
C LEU A 157 -2.71 -0.91 -8.74
N ASN A 158 -3.14 0.15 -9.41
CA ASN A 158 -3.51 0.07 -10.81
C ASN A 158 -2.24 0.02 -11.66
N ILE A 159 -2.15 -0.95 -12.55
CA ILE A 159 -0.98 -1.18 -13.39
C ILE A 159 -1.37 -1.06 -14.86
N LEU A 160 -0.56 -0.31 -15.62
CA LEU A 160 -0.66 -0.20 -17.06
C LEU A 160 0.73 -0.40 -17.67
N ASP A 161 0.85 -1.34 -18.59
CA ASP A 161 2.08 -1.58 -19.36
C ASP A 161 1.92 -0.95 -20.75
N ALA A 162 2.76 0.05 -21.08
CA ALA A 162 2.74 0.74 -22.37
C ALA A 162 4.16 1.10 -22.81
N HIS A 163 4.44 0.99 -24.09
CA HIS A 163 5.72 1.33 -24.73
C HIS A 163 6.95 0.66 -24.05
N GLY A 164 6.74 -0.53 -23.46
CA GLY A 164 7.77 -1.24 -22.69
C GLY A 164 8.03 -0.68 -21.30
N VAL A 165 7.30 0.33 -20.86
CA VAL A 165 7.31 0.94 -19.53
C VAL A 165 6.15 0.37 -18.71
N ARG A 166 6.41 0.03 -17.45
CA ARG A 166 5.37 -0.31 -16.48
C ARG A 166 5.01 0.90 -15.65
N VAL A 167 3.75 1.31 -15.66
CA VAL A 167 3.22 2.39 -14.83
C VAL A 167 2.36 1.81 -13.72
N ILE A 168 2.65 2.21 -12.48
CA ILE A 168 1.90 1.84 -11.27
C ILE A 168 1.30 3.11 -10.68
N VAL A 169 -0.01 3.12 -10.45
CA VAL A 169 -0.74 4.18 -9.75
C VAL A 169 -1.25 3.64 -8.41
N ASP A 170 -0.80 4.24 -7.30
CA ASP A 170 -1.20 3.85 -5.95
C ASP A 170 -1.31 5.05 -5.03
N TYR A 171 -2.35 5.12 -4.22
CA TYR A 171 -2.61 6.21 -3.26
C TYR A 171 -1.81 6.06 -1.97
N ALA A 172 -0.59 5.53 -2.03
CA ALA A 172 0.30 5.48 -0.87
C ALA A 172 0.65 6.92 -0.42
N HIS A 173 0.50 7.22 0.88
CA HIS A 173 0.65 8.59 1.40
C HIS A 173 1.25 8.63 2.81
N ASN A 174 1.93 7.57 3.22
CA ASN A 174 2.63 7.49 4.50
C ASN A 174 3.85 6.55 4.40
N PRO A 175 4.81 6.62 5.34
CA PRO A 175 6.04 5.82 5.30
C PRO A 175 5.81 4.31 5.20
N ALA A 176 4.82 3.78 5.91
CA ALA A 176 4.53 2.35 5.88
C ALA A 176 4.00 1.88 4.51
N ALA A 177 3.10 2.66 3.90
CA ALA A 177 2.59 2.38 2.57
C ALA A 177 3.70 2.46 1.51
N LEU A 178 4.55 3.51 1.56
CA LEU A 178 5.69 3.64 0.65
C LEU A 178 6.67 2.48 0.81
N THR A 179 6.94 2.04 2.05
CA THR A 179 7.79 0.87 2.31
C THR A 179 7.21 -0.41 1.69
N ALA A 180 5.89 -0.62 1.82
CA ALA A 180 5.22 -1.78 1.23
C ALA A 180 5.27 -1.74 -0.31
N LEU A 181 5.01 -0.57 -0.89
CA LEU A 181 5.11 -0.34 -2.32
C LEU A 181 6.55 -0.54 -2.83
N GLY A 182 7.56 -0.08 -2.07
CA GLY A 182 8.98 -0.28 -2.38
C GLY A 182 9.37 -1.75 -2.44
N ARG A 183 8.86 -2.59 -1.53
CA ARG A 183 9.08 -4.05 -1.61
C ARG A 183 8.49 -4.66 -2.87
N LEU A 184 7.32 -4.20 -3.30
CA LEU A 184 6.71 -4.63 -4.55
C LEU A 184 7.56 -4.18 -5.75
N VAL A 185 7.93 -2.91 -5.80
CA VAL A 185 8.79 -2.34 -6.86
C VAL A 185 10.07 -3.14 -7.01
N ALA A 186 10.75 -3.47 -5.91
CA ALA A 186 11.97 -4.28 -5.93
C ALA A 186 11.76 -5.67 -6.56
N LYS A 187 10.59 -6.30 -6.32
CA LYS A 187 10.24 -7.60 -6.91
C LYS A 187 9.87 -7.51 -8.39
N LEU A 188 9.30 -6.39 -8.83
CA LEU A 188 8.84 -6.19 -10.21
C LEU A 188 9.88 -5.53 -11.12
N ARG A 189 10.90 -4.87 -10.54
CA ARG A 189 11.94 -4.15 -11.27
C ARG A 189 12.73 -5.10 -12.16
N LYS A 190 12.83 -4.75 -13.45
CA LYS A 190 13.66 -5.48 -14.41
C LYS A 190 15.15 -5.14 -14.22
N THR A 191 16.00 -6.09 -14.48
CA THR A 191 17.47 -5.87 -14.46
C THR A 191 17.85 -4.76 -15.43
N GLY A 192 18.54 -3.73 -14.94
CA GLY A 192 18.96 -2.56 -15.72
C GLY A 192 17.87 -1.51 -15.94
N GLY A 193 16.60 -1.79 -15.58
CA GLY A 193 15.54 -0.79 -15.63
C GLY A 193 15.64 0.23 -14.49
N ARG A 194 15.30 1.48 -14.77
CA ARG A 194 15.20 2.55 -13.78
C ARG A 194 13.78 2.62 -13.21
N VAL A 195 13.66 3.21 -12.03
CA VAL A 195 12.38 3.45 -11.39
C VAL A 195 12.22 4.95 -11.12
N PHE A 196 11.18 5.54 -11.68
CA PHE A 196 10.79 6.92 -11.48
C PHE A 196 9.64 6.99 -10.49
N GLY A 197 9.70 7.90 -9.53
CA GLY A 197 8.66 8.06 -8.52
C GLY A 197 8.09 9.47 -8.47
N MET A 198 6.76 9.62 -8.63
CA MET A 198 6.06 10.83 -8.20
C MET A 198 5.57 10.59 -6.77
N VAL A 199 6.13 11.33 -5.81
CA VAL A 199 5.91 11.10 -4.37
C VAL A 199 5.27 12.32 -3.74
N SER A 200 4.25 12.07 -2.92
CA SER A 200 3.51 13.08 -2.17
C SER A 200 3.10 12.56 -0.81
N ILE A 201 2.92 13.48 0.13
CA ILE A 201 2.39 13.21 1.46
C ILE A 201 1.56 14.42 1.92
N PRO A 202 0.45 14.23 2.67
CA PRO A 202 -0.32 15.35 3.22
C PRO A 202 0.50 16.25 4.14
N GLY A 203 0.31 17.57 4.03
CA GLY A 203 1.10 18.57 4.75
C GLY A 203 0.87 18.62 6.27
N ASP A 204 -0.22 18.04 6.77
CA ASP A 204 -0.51 17.96 8.21
C ASP A 204 0.27 16.85 8.95
N ARG A 205 1.28 16.27 8.29
CA ARG A 205 2.21 15.32 8.93
C ARG A 205 3.37 16.05 9.60
N ARG A 206 4.03 15.39 10.56
CA ARG A 206 5.20 15.94 11.28
C ARG A 206 6.39 16.06 10.31
N ASP A 207 7.31 16.98 10.60
CA ASP A 207 8.51 17.17 9.77
C ASP A 207 9.34 15.89 9.65
N CYS A 208 9.44 15.12 10.74
CA CYS A 208 10.14 13.84 10.70
C CYS A 208 9.50 12.82 9.76
N ASP A 209 8.16 12.80 9.64
CA ASP A 209 7.46 11.91 8.72
C ASP A 209 7.70 12.32 7.25
N LEU A 210 7.79 13.64 6.98
CA LEU A 210 8.13 14.18 5.66
C LEU A 210 9.58 13.83 5.26
N ILE A 211 10.50 14.00 6.18
CA ILE A 211 11.93 13.64 5.96
C ILE A 211 12.05 12.13 5.74
N GLU A 212 11.36 11.32 6.55
CA GLU A 212 11.35 9.85 6.41
C GLU A 212 10.82 9.41 5.04
N MET A 213 9.75 10.05 4.54
CA MET A 213 9.25 9.79 3.17
C MET A 213 10.34 10.02 2.12
N GLY A 214 11.13 11.10 2.27
CA GLY A 214 12.27 11.38 1.38
C GLY A 214 13.35 10.31 1.44
N VAL A 215 13.73 9.88 2.64
CA VAL A 215 14.71 8.80 2.87
C VAL A 215 14.24 7.50 2.22
N LEU A 216 12.98 7.11 2.44
CA LEU A 216 12.41 5.90 1.87
C LEU A 216 12.33 5.97 0.34
N ALA A 217 11.90 7.12 -0.20
CA ALA A 217 11.83 7.33 -1.64
C ALA A 217 13.20 7.17 -2.32
N ALA A 218 14.26 7.70 -1.73
CA ALA A 218 15.61 7.55 -2.24
C ALA A 218 16.12 6.09 -2.24
N GLY A 219 15.59 5.24 -1.35
CA GLY A 219 15.88 3.80 -1.36
C GLY A 219 15.11 2.99 -2.41
N ILE A 220 14.08 3.59 -3.04
CA ILE A 220 13.19 2.91 -3.97
C ILE A 220 13.40 3.39 -5.40
N PHE A 221 13.54 4.69 -5.61
CA PHE A 221 13.52 5.35 -6.91
C PHE A 221 14.91 5.81 -7.35
N ASP A 222 15.17 5.72 -8.65
CA ASP A 222 16.38 6.25 -9.26
C ASP A 222 16.24 7.75 -9.57
N GLN A 223 15.01 8.23 -9.82
CA GLN A 223 14.65 9.64 -9.92
C GLN A 223 13.31 9.90 -9.21
N ILE A 224 13.25 11.03 -8.52
CA ILE A 224 12.08 11.37 -7.69
C ILE A 224 11.56 12.75 -8.09
N MET A 225 10.26 12.81 -8.37
CA MET A 225 9.47 14.04 -8.52
C MET A 225 8.65 14.22 -7.24
N PHE A 226 9.20 15.00 -6.28
CA PHE A 226 8.42 15.40 -5.11
C PHE A 226 7.42 16.47 -5.50
N ARG A 227 6.18 16.26 -5.11
CA ARG A 227 5.11 17.23 -5.37
C ARG A 227 4.29 17.51 -4.10
N GLU A 228 3.65 18.66 -4.05
CA GLU A 228 2.75 19.06 -2.96
C GLU A 228 1.30 19.01 -3.44
N ALA A 229 0.38 18.65 -2.53
CA ALA A 229 -1.03 18.87 -2.78
C ALA A 229 -1.34 20.39 -2.77
N PRO A 230 -2.30 20.86 -3.59
CA PRO A 230 -2.68 22.29 -3.62
C PRO A 230 -3.08 22.81 -2.24
N ASP A 231 -3.72 21.98 -1.41
CA ASP A 231 -3.96 22.28 0.00
C ASP A 231 -2.78 21.81 0.85
N GLY A 232 -1.90 22.74 1.20
CA GLY A 232 -0.75 22.49 2.08
C GLY A 232 -1.11 22.21 3.53
N ARG A 233 -2.39 22.19 3.89
CA ARG A 233 -2.90 21.95 5.25
C ARG A 233 -2.21 22.80 6.32
N GLY A 234 -2.06 24.10 6.02
CA GLY A 234 -1.44 25.09 6.91
C GLY A 234 0.08 25.23 6.78
N ARG A 235 0.73 24.48 5.90
CA ARG A 235 2.15 24.66 5.58
C ARG A 235 2.36 25.69 4.48
N THR A 236 3.49 26.37 4.56
CA THR A 236 3.95 27.28 3.48
C THR A 236 4.25 26.44 2.22
N ALA A 237 3.83 26.92 1.06
CA ALA A 237 4.13 26.30 -0.23
C ALA A 237 5.64 26.04 -0.40
N GLY A 238 6.01 24.87 -0.90
CA GLY A 238 7.38 24.43 -1.09
C GLY A 238 8.02 23.78 0.15
N SER A 239 7.43 23.95 1.34
CA SER A 239 8.03 23.42 2.59
C SER A 239 7.97 21.90 2.68
N ILE A 240 6.92 21.27 2.17
CA ILE A 240 6.74 19.82 2.15
C ILE A 240 7.81 19.21 1.22
N ASN A 241 7.91 19.73 0.00
CA ASN A 241 8.92 19.31 -0.97
C ASN A 241 10.34 19.52 -0.45
N ALA A 242 10.60 20.61 0.28
CA ALA A 242 11.91 20.88 0.87
C ALA A 242 12.31 19.81 1.90
N LEU A 243 11.39 19.44 2.80
CA LEU A 243 11.65 18.42 3.83
C LEU A 243 11.83 17.02 3.23
N MET A 244 11.00 16.63 2.26
CA MET A 244 11.16 15.36 1.55
C MET A 244 12.49 15.32 0.78
N SER A 245 12.85 16.41 0.08
CA SER A 245 14.13 16.51 -0.62
C SER A 245 15.33 16.45 0.33
N GLN A 246 15.23 17.10 1.50
CA GLN A 246 16.25 17.00 2.56
C GLN A 246 16.45 15.54 2.96
N GLY A 247 15.36 14.78 3.16
CA GLY A 247 15.43 13.35 3.46
C GLY A 247 16.13 12.56 2.37
N ALA A 248 15.73 12.74 1.11
CA ALA A 248 16.35 12.04 -0.02
C ALA A 248 17.84 12.37 -0.17
N LEU A 249 18.21 13.64 -0.12
CA LEU A 249 19.62 14.07 -0.26
C LEU A 249 20.49 13.60 0.91
N SER A 250 19.94 13.44 2.10
CA SER A 250 20.67 12.93 3.27
C SER A 250 21.17 11.49 3.11
N THR A 251 20.59 10.72 2.19
CA THR A 251 21.04 9.35 1.86
C THR A 251 22.23 9.30 0.91
N GLY A 252 22.67 10.45 0.37
CA GLY A 252 23.68 10.53 -0.68
C GLY A 252 23.10 10.48 -2.10
N MET A 253 21.77 10.51 -2.27
CA MET A 253 21.15 10.63 -3.58
C MET A 253 21.60 11.92 -4.27
N ARG A 254 21.90 11.86 -5.58
CA ARG A 254 22.37 13.03 -6.33
C ARG A 254 21.28 14.07 -6.44
N SER A 255 21.63 15.35 -6.28
CA SER A 255 20.66 16.46 -6.43
C SER A 255 19.99 16.52 -7.81
N ALA A 256 20.68 16.07 -8.85
CA ALA A 256 20.16 15.99 -10.21
C ALA A 256 19.03 14.95 -10.38
N ASP A 257 18.86 14.02 -9.43
CA ASP A 257 17.84 12.98 -9.46
C ASP A 257 16.65 13.30 -8.53
N VAL A 258 16.67 14.48 -7.88
CA VAL A 258 15.63 14.95 -6.95
C VAL A 258 15.01 16.25 -7.49
N HIS A 259 13.76 16.17 -7.92
CA HIS A 259 13.01 17.27 -8.49
C HIS A 259 11.89 17.72 -7.55
N ARG A 260 11.63 19.02 -7.50
CA ARG A 260 10.53 19.63 -6.72
C ARG A 260 9.55 20.25 -7.69
N LEU A 261 8.39 19.68 -7.77
CA LEU A 261 7.34 20.15 -8.67
C LEU A 261 6.09 20.49 -7.84
N VAL A 262 5.43 21.57 -8.16
CA VAL A 262 4.19 21.96 -7.45
C VAL A 262 2.99 21.27 -8.10
N ASP A 263 3.02 21.16 -9.42
CA ASP A 263 1.93 20.63 -10.21
C ASP A 263 2.02 19.11 -10.35
N GLU A 264 0.93 18.41 -10.06
CA GLU A 264 0.86 16.95 -10.10
C GLU A 264 0.91 16.40 -11.52
N GLU A 265 0.29 17.12 -12.46
CA GLU A 265 0.30 16.72 -13.86
C GLU A 265 1.70 16.86 -14.45
N ALA A 266 2.37 17.99 -14.19
CA ALA A 266 3.75 18.21 -14.62
C ALA A 266 4.72 17.16 -14.01
N ALA A 267 4.52 16.78 -12.76
CA ALA A 267 5.31 15.72 -12.11
C ALA A 267 5.08 14.35 -12.76
N THR A 268 3.83 14.05 -13.13
CA THR A 268 3.48 12.82 -13.85
C THR A 268 4.12 12.79 -15.23
N ASP A 269 3.98 13.89 -16.00
CA ASP A 269 4.57 14.00 -17.34
C ASP A 269 6.08 13.83 -17.29
N ALA A 270 6.75 14.47 -16.33
CA ALA A 270 8.19 14.34 -16.16
C ALA A 270 8.60 12.88 -15.92
N CYS A 271 7.84 12.11 -15.10
CA CYS A 271 8.10 10.68 -14.93
C CYS A 271 7.93 9.88 -16.22
N LEU A 272 6.83 10.12 -16.95
CA LEU A 272 6.49 9.37 -18.17
C LEU A 272 7.44 9.69 -19.33
N GLU A 273 7.81 10.95 -19.51
CA GLU A 273 8.70 11.41 -20.58
C GLU A 273 10.15 10.93 -20.44
N HIS A 274 10.63 10.77 -19.19
CA HIS A 274 11.97 10.30 -18.93
C HIS A 274 12.11 8.78 -18.99
N ALA A 275 10.99 8.04 -18.87
CA ALA A 275 10.98 6.59 -18.87
C ALA A 275 11.32 6.02 -20.26
N ARG A 276 12.03 4.91 -20.29
CA ARG A 276 12.44 4.16 -21.49
C ARG A 276 11.96 2.71 -21.39
N PRO A 277 11.88 1.97 -22.48
CA PRO A 277 11.52 0.56 -22.43
C PRO A 277 12.38 -0.21 -21.41
N GLY A 278 11.74 -0.92 -20.50
CA GLY A 278 12.36 -1.60 -19.35
C GLY A 278 12.25 -0.85 -18.03
N ASP A 279 11.97 0.45 -18.07
CA ASP A 279 11.79 1.28 -16.86
C ASP A 279 10.42 1.08 -16.21
N MET A 280 10.30 1.55 -14.97
CA MET A 280 9.06 1.58 -14.20
C MET A 280 8.77 2.99 -13.72
N VAL A 281 7.50 3.39 -13.77
CA VAL A 281 6.99 4.66 -13.23
C VAL A 281 6.00 4.35 -12.12
N VAL A 282 6.17 4.97 -10.96
CA VAL A 282 5.29 4.82 -9.80
C VAL A 282 4.72 6.19 -9.44
N LEU A 283 3.41 6.31 -9.55
CA LEU A 283 2.69 7.57 -9.33
C LEU A 283 1.84 7.47 -8.07
N MET A 284 2.03 8.41 -7.15
CA MET A 284 1.26 8.51 -5.90
C MET A 284 0.36 9.77 -5.95
N PRO A 285 -0.76 9.71 -6.69
CA PRO A 285 -1.58 10.89 -6.94
C PRO A 285 -2.51 11.25 -5.79
N THR A 286 -2.95 12.52 -5.76
CA THR A 286 -4.15 12.98 -5.05
C THR A 286 -5.35 12.97 -5.99
N ASP A 287 -5.20 13.49 -7.20
CA ASP A 287 -6.21 13.36 -8.27
C ASP A 287 -5.99 12.04 -9.03
N VAL A 288 -6.58 10.98 -8.49
CA VAL A 288 -6.43 9.63 -9.04
C VAL A 288 -7.02 9.54 -10.45
N ASP A 289 -8.19 10.15 -10.70
CA ASP A 289 -8.88 10.08 -11.99
C ASP A 289 -8.13 10.86 -13.06
N GLY A 290 -7.72 12.10 -12.76
CA GLY A 290 -6.98 12.94 -13.70
C GLY A 290 -5.64 12.32 -14.09
N ILE A 291 -4.91 11.77 -13.12
CA ILE A 291 -3.62 11.10 -13.39
C ILE A 291 -3.82 9.80 -14.16
N TRP A 292 -4.85 9.01 -13.88
CA TRP A 292 -5.14 7.81 -14.65
C TRP A 292 -5.48 8.11 -16.11
N GLN A 293 -6.25 9.17 -16.37
CA GLN A 293 -6.50 9.63 -17.74
C GLN A 293 -5.22 10.03 -18.46
N ARG A 294 -4.26 10.66 -17.76
CA ARG A 294 -2.96 11.02 -18.31
C ARG A 294 -2.10 9.80 -18.62
N VAL A 295 -2.12 8.79 -17.77
CA VAL A 295 -1.45 7.49 -18.01
C VAL A 295 -2.05 6.79 -19.23
N ASN A 296 -3.37 6.82 -19.42
CA ASN A 296 -4.01 6.26 -20.61
C ASN A 296 -3.61 7.03 -21.88
N ARG A 297 -3.57 8.36 -21.84
CA ARG A 297 -3.09 9.17 -22.99
C ARG A 297 -1.63 8.85 -23.34
N PHE A 298 -0.78 8.63 -22.35
CA PHE A 298 0.59 8.17 -22.59
C PHE A 298 0.58 6.82 -23.33
N ALA A 299 -0.29 5.88 -22.97
CA ALA A 299 -0.39 4.58 -23.65
C ALA A 299 -0.89 4.69 -25.09
N GLU A 300 -1.76 5.66 -25.40
CA GLU A 300 -2.32 5.90 -26.73
C GLU A 300 -1.34 6.64 -27.67
N THR A 301 -0.36 7.37 -27.10
CA THR A 301 0.57 8.20 -27.87
C THR A 301 1.66 7.33 -28.50
N ALA A 302 1.94 7.51 -29.79
CA ALA A 302 3.02 6.78 -30.45
C ALA A 302 4.40 7.11 -29.83
N PRO A 303 5.33 6.16 -29.70
CA PRO A 303 6.60 6.33 -28.98
C PRO A 303 7.53 7.46 -29.45
N ASN A 304 7.28 8.03 -30.61
CA ASN A 304 8.13 9.05 -31.27
C ASN A 304 7.65 10.49 -31.11
N GLN A 305 6.61 10.78 -30.30
CA GLN A 305 6.08 12.14 -30.12
C GLN A 305 6.45 12.80 -28.77
N VAL A 306 7.36 12.23 -28.02
CA VAL A 306 7.85 12.82 -26.77
C VAL A 306 8.83 13.94 -27.12
N THR A 307 8.33 15.15 -27.27
CA THR A 307 9.12 16.37 -27.44
C THR A 307 9.56 16.87 -26.07
N GLY A 308 10.83 17.23 -25.96
CA GLY A 308 11.51 17.56 -24.70
C GLY A 308 10.82 18.66 -23.87
N LEU A 309 11.09 18.58 -22.56
CA LEU A 309 10.65 19.54 -21.54
C LEU A 309 11.04 20.98 -21.90
N PRO A 310 10.19 21.96 -21.61
CA PRO A 310 10.62 23.37 -21.62
C PRO A 310 11.65 23.59 -20.49
N GLU A 311 12.78 24.17 -20.84
CA GLU A 311 13.91 24.51 -19.95
C GLU A 311 13.59 25.54 -18.83
N ARG A 312 12.34 25.68 -18.38
CA ARG A 312 11.97 26.72 -17.42
C ARG A 312 11.10 26.20 -16.29
N ALA A 313 11.73 25.85 -15.20
CA ALA A 313 11.16 26.00 -13.83
C ALA A 313 12.24 25.76 -12.74
N TYR A 314 13.35 26.50 -12.82
CA TYR A 314 14.29 26.58 -11.70
C TYR A 314 14.38 28.03 -11.26
N GLY A 315 13.66 28.40 -10.22
CA GLY A 315 13.77 29.61 -9.45
C GLY A 315 13.77 29.24 -7.98
#